data_8acb4fb816c25aa3a25aa4dab268e531
#
_entry.id   8acb4fb816c25aa3a25aa4dab268e531
#
_cell.length_a   1.000
_cell.length_b   1.000
_cell.length_c   1.000
_cell.angle_alpha   90.00
_cell.angle_beta   90.00
_cell.angle_gamma   90.00
#
_symmetry.space_group_name_H-M   'P 1'
#
loop_
_entity.id
_entity.type
_entity.pdbx_description
1 polymer ?
#
loop_
_entity_poly.entity_id
_entity_poly.type
_entity_poly.pdbx_seq_one_letter_code
_entity_poly.pdbx_strand_id
1 'polypeptide(L)'
;MLIALPNYDRSFTCTLFLPMEGDNSFSYLNSEKKVLEFFKKYFPDTLQLISDLPGEYQKRPVGKLGSIYCSKWHYNDRAAIFGDAAHTIVPFFGQGMNASLQDCTVMHSFVKKYDGNWDKIFTKFSEKQVPNGHAIADMALENYIEMRDSVNDPKS
;
A
#
# COMPACT_ATOMS: atom_id res chain seq x y z
N MET A 1 -6.25 0.12 12.49
CA MET A 1 -5.01 -0.67 12.58
C MET A 1 -3.83 0.28 12.75
N LEU A 2 -2.86 -0.04 13.62
CA LEU A 2 -1.61 0.70 13.79
C LEU A 2 -0.45 -0.25 13.53
N ILE A 3 0.47 0.14 12.65
CA ILE A 3 1.69 -0.60 12.35
C ILE A 3 2.89 0.23 12.82
N ALA A 4 3.83 -0.38 13.54
CA ALA A 4 5.07 0.25 13.99
C ALA A 4 6.25 -0.54 13.43
N LEU A 5 7.03 0.07 12.55
CA LEU A 5 8.20 -0.53 11.92
C LEU A 5 9.48 0.03 12.55
N PRO A 6 10.42 -0.82 13.01
CA PRO A 6 11.67 -0.37 13.59
C PRO A 6 12.59 0.24 12.53
N ASN A 7 13.23 1.36 12.88
CA ASN A 7 14.25 2.00 12.08
C ASN A 7 15.66 1.62 12.59
N TYR A 8 16.67 1.86 11.77
CA TYR A 8 18.07 1.56 12.12
C TYR A 8 18.57 2.32 13.35
N ASP A 9 18.07 3.55 13.55
CA ASP A 9 18.41 4.41 14.69
C ASP A 9 17.65 4.09 15.99
N ARG A 10 16.94 2.96 16.03
CA ARG A 10 16.09 2.49 17.13
C ARG A 10 14.81 3.31 17.35
N SER A 11 14.48 4.21 16.44
CA SER A 11 13.14 4.81 16.37
C SER A 11 12.14 3.90 15.66
N PHE A 12 10.87 4.30 15.63
CA PHE A 12 9.82 3.58 14.92
C PHE A 12 9.09 4.51 13.95
N THR A 13 8.84 4.02 12.75
CA THR A 13 7.87 4.63 11.85
C THR A 13 6.49 4.02 12.14
N CYS A 14 5.60 4.86 12.67
CA CYS A 14 4.23 4.44 13.00
C CYS A 14 3.27 4.91 11.92
N THR A 15 2.46 3.99 11.40
CA THR A 15 1.43 4.29 10.39
C THR A 15 0.07 3.86 10.93
N LEU A 16 -0.86 4.82 11.04
CA LEU A 16 -2.23 4.59 11.46
C LEU A 16 -3.15 4.51 10.24
N PHE A 17 -3.94 3.45 10.17
CA PHE A 17 -4.95 3.24 9.12
C PHE A 17 -6.34 3.29 9.73
N LEU A 18 -7.15 4.25 9.26
CA LEU A 18 -8.53 4.46 9.68
C LEU A 18 -9.40 4.80 8.45
N PRO A 19 -10.72 4.64 8.56
CA PRO A 19 -11.66 5.25 7.62
C PRO A 19 -11.50 6.77 7.58
N MET A 20 -11.85 7.37 6.44
CA MET A 20 -11.84 8.84 6.32
C MET A 20 -12.98 9.47 7.11
N GLU A 21 -14.16 8.83 7.14
CA GLU A 21 -15.39 9.33 7.75
C GLU A 21 -16.05 8.27 8.63
N GLY A 22 -16.95 8.71 9.51
CA GLY A 22 -17.66 7.86 10.46
C GLY A 22 -17.00 7.82 11.85
N ASP A 23 -17.47 6.92 12.70
CA ASP A 23 -16.91 6.70 14.03
C ASP A 23 -15.50 6.13 13.95
N ASN A 24 -14.60 6.58 14.83
CA ASN A 24 -13.19 6.18 14.84
C ASN A 24 -12.46 6.42 13.49
N SER A 25 -12.75 7.54 12.85
CA SER A 25 -12.19 7.95 11.56
C SER A 25 -11.23 9.13 11.71
N PHE A 26 -10.49 9.44 10.64
CA PHE A 26 -9.65 10.64 10.62
C PHE A 26 -10.44 11.93 10.81
N SER A 27 -11.65 12.04 10.24
CA SER A 27 -12.54 13.20 10.44
C SER A 27 -13.08 13.31 11.88
N TYR A 28 -13.23 12.19 12.57
CA TYR A 28 -13.64 12.17 13.98
C TYR A 28 -12.52 12.65 14.89
N LEU A 29 -11.26 12.30 14.63
CA LEU A 29 -10.08 12.62 15.44
C LEU A 29 -9.58 14.06 15.21
N ASN A 30 -10.49 15.04 15.31
CA ASN A 30 -10.25 16.46 14.98
C ASN A 30 -9.85 17.34 16.17
N SER A 31 -9.58 16.76 17.34
CA SER A 31 -9.11 17.47 18.52
C SER A 31 -8.17 16.61 19.36
N GLU A 32 -7.28 17.24 20.11
CA GLU A 32 -6.33 16.55 21.01
C GLU A 32 -7.04 15.59 21.97
N LYS A 33 -8.15 16.02 22.54
CA LYS A 33 -8.95 15.20 23.46
C LYS A 33 -9.41 13.90 22.78
N LYS A 34 -9.97 13.98 21.58
CA LYS A 34 -10.46 12.80 20.84
C LYS A 34 -9.32 11.89 20.41
N VAL A 35 -8.18 12.45 20.03
CA VAL A 35 -6.96 11.67 19.71
C VAL A 35 -6.52 10.89 20.95
N LEU A 36 -6.39 11.55 22.12
CA LEU A 36 -5.99 10.88 23.36
C LEU A 36 -6.99 9.79 23.80
N GLU A 37 -8.30 10.07 23.74
CA GLU A 37 -9.34 9.10 24.07
C GLU A 37 -9.28 7.87 23.13
N PHE A 38 -9.09 8.09 21.84
CA PHE A 38 -8.96 7.02 20.85
C PHE A 38 -7.73 6.14 21.12
N PHE A 39 -6.55 6.74 21.29
CA PHE A 39 -5.34 5.99 21.54
C PHE A 39 -5.37 5.29 22.91
N LYS A 40 -5.93 5.94 23.94
CA LYS A 40 -6.13 5.31 25.26
C LYS A 40 -7.00 4.05 25.18
N LYS A 41 -7.99 4.08 24.31
CA LYS A 41 -8.94 2.96 24.14
C LYS A 41 -8.36 1.81 23.31
N TYR A 42 -7.69 2.12 22.20
CA TYR A 42 -7.31 1.13 21.20
C TYR A 42 -5.82 0.79 21.19
N PHE A 43 -4.96 1.70 21.65
CA PHE A 43 -3.50 1.57 21.63
C PHE A 43 -2.88 2.18 22.90
N PRO A 44 -3.26 1.70 24.11
CA PRO A 44 -2.86 2.34 25.39
C PRO A 44 -1.35 2.44 25.58
N ASP A 45 -0.58 1.49 25.05
CA ASP A 45 0.88 1.44 25.20
C ASP A 45 1.57 2.62 24.49
N THR A 46 0.97 3.16 23.43
CA THR A 46 1.54 4.29 22.68
C THR A 46 1.63 5.58 23.51
N LEU A 47 0.74 5.76 24.49
CA LEU A 47 0.71 6.96 25.34
C LEU A 47 1.96 7.10 26.23
N GLN A 48 2.62 5.98 26.55
CA GLN A 48 3.85 5.97 27.32
C GLN A 48 5.09 6.13 26.42
N LEU A 49 4.97 5.77 25.15
CA LEU A 49 6.07 5.75 24.18
C LEU A 49 6.18 7.04 23.37
N ILE A 50 5.07 7.75 23.15
CA ILE A 50 5.01 8.98 22.35
C ILE A 50 4.63 10.15 23.25
N SER A 51 5.61 10.96 23.67
CA SER A 51 5.45 12.04 24.66
C SER A 51 4.47 13.14 24.25
N ASP A 52 4.41 13.47 22.96
CA ASP A 52 3.48 14.46 22.37
C ASP A 52 2.64 13.83 21.27
N LEU A 53 1.90 12.77 21.60
CA LEU A 53 1.11 12.03 20.62
C LEU A 53 0.07 12.91 19.90
N PRO A 54 -0.71 13.81 20.55
CA PRO A 54 -1.64 14.67 19.85
C PRO A 54 -0.95 15.64 18.89
N GLY A 55 0.15 16.26 19.30
CA GLY A 55 0.91 17.18 18.48
C GLY A 55 1.54 16.47 17.28
N GLU A 56 2.12 15.29 17.48
CA GLU A 56 2.63 14.47 16.37
C GLU A 56 1.54 14.01 15.42
N TYR A 57 0.38 13.62 15.92
CA TYR A 57 -0.77 13.28 15.10
C TYR A 57 -1.23 14.44 14.21
N GLN A 58 -1.36 15.65 14.80
CA GLN A 58 -1.83 16.83 14.06
C GLN A 58 -0.85 17.34 13.00
N LYS A 59 0.45 17.15 13.22
CA LYS A 59 1.50 17.54 12.26
C LYS A 59 1.54 16.67 11.01
N ARG A 60 0.97 15.47 11.06
CA ARG A 60 1.08 14.49 9.96
C ARG A 60 -0.08 14.63 8.98
N PRO A 61 0.19 14.70 7.66
CA PRO A 61 -0.87 14.70 6.68
C PRO A 61 -1.57 13.35 6.61
N VAL A 62 -2.88 13.36 6.40
CA VAL A 62 -3.66 12.16 6.11
C VAL A 62 -3.63 11.89 4.62
N GLY A 63 -3.06 10.74 4.23
CA GLY A 63 -3.05 10.25 2.85
C GLY A 63 -4.24 9.35 2.56
N LYS A 64 -4.70 9.37 1.31
CA LYS A 64 -5.67 8.38 0.82
C LYS A 64 -4.92 7.21 0.19
N LEU A 65 -5.33 5.99 0.49
CA LEU A 65 -4.82 4.79 -0.16
C LEU A 65 -5.79 4.35 -1.27
N GLY A 66 -5.23 3.77 -2.33
CA GLY A 66 -6.01 3.21 -3.43
C GLY A 66 -5.15 2.26 -4.26
N SER A 67 -5.81 1.36 -4.95
CA SER A 67 -5.17 0.49 -5.94
C SER A 67 -5.50 0.95 -7.35
N ILE A 68 -4.57 0.76 -8.28
CA ILE A 68 -4.76 1.03 -9.70
C ILE A 68 -4.77 -0.30 -10.45
N TYR A 69 -5.79 -0.50 -11.28
CA TYR A 69 -5.95 -1.65 -12.14
C TYR A 69 -5.97 -1.19 -13.60
N CYS A 70 -4.81 -1.21 -14.26
CA CYS A 70 -4.75 -0.92 -15.70
C CYS A 70 -4.98 -2.21 -16.49
N SER A 71 -5.91 -2.17 -17.44
CA SER A 71 -6.22 -3.32 -18.31
C SER A 71 -5.25 -3.48 -19.48
N LYS A 72 -4.49 -2.43 -19.82
CA LYS A 72 -3.49 -2.41 -20.87
C LYS A 72 -2.33 -1.54 -20.47
N TRP A 73 -1.11 -2.10 -20.53
CA TRP A 73 0.09 -1.41 -20.04
C TRP A 73 0.97 -0.85 -21.16
N HIS A 74 0.46 -0.78 -22.40
CA HIS A 74 1.21 -0.21 -23.52
C HIS A 74 0.32 0.52 -24.50
N TYR A 75 0.94 1.41 -25.28
CA TYR A 75 0.35 2.06 -26.43
C TYR A 75 1.22 1.81 -27.66
N ASN A 76 0.81 0.84 -28.50
CA ASN A 76 1.54 0.37 -29.64
C ASN A 76 3.02 0.05 -29.28
N ASP A 77 3.95 0.44 -30.14
CA ASP A 77 5.39 0.35 -29.96
C ASP A 77 6.04 1.60 -29.34
N ARG A 78 5.21 2.55 -28.83
CA ARG A 78 5.65 3.92 -28.46
C ARG A 78 5.80 4.14 -26.98
N ALA A 79 4.97 3.50 -26.17
CA ALA A 79 4.98 3.71 -24.73
C ALA A 79 4.54 2.45 -23.99
N ALA A 80 5.13 2.23 -22.83
CA ALA A 80 4.67 1.23 -21.86
C ALA A 80 4.73 1.82 -20.46
N ILE A 81 3.81 1.40 -19.59
CA ILE A 81 3.81 1.70 -18.16
C ILE A 81 4.11 0.42 -17.39
N PHE A 82 4.76 0.55 -16.23
CA PHE A 82 5.04 -0.56 -15.31
C PHE A 82 5.26 -0.02 -13.90
N GLY A 83 5.36 -0.91 -12.90
CA GLY A 83 5.43 -0.52 -11.51
C GLY A 83 4.17 0.22 -11.05
N ASP A 84 4.31 1.16 -10.15
CA ASP A 84 3.18 1.91 -9.57
C ASP A 84 2.32 2.64 -10.61
N ALA A 85 2.88 3.00 -11.76
CA ALA A 85 2.12 3.61 -12.86
C ALA A 85 1.11 2.64 -13.50
N ALA A 86 1.34 1.33 -13.39
CA ALA A 86 0.50 0.29 -13.99
C ALA A 86 -0.37 -0.43 -12.94
N HIS A 87 0.17 -0.63 -11.73
CA HIS A 87 -0.45 -1.43 -10.68
C HIS A 87 -0.09 -0.95 -9.27
N THR A 88 -0.39 0.31 -8.93
CA THR A 88 -0.28 0.76 -7.54
C THR A 88 -1.14 -0.14 -6.65
N ILE A 89 -0.54 -0.73 -5.63
CA ILE A 89 -1.22 -1.62 -4.68
C ILE A 89 -1.17 -1.05 -3.27
N VAL A 90 -2.18 -1.36 -2.46
CA VAL A 90 -2.19 -1.00 -1.05
C VAL A 90 -1.07 -1.73 -0.28
N PRO A 91 -0.47 -1.10 0.78
CA PRO A 91 0.80 -1.57 1.36
C PRO A 91 0.66 -2.79 2.26
N PHE A 92 -0.51 -3.36 2.42
CA PHE A 92 -0.80 -4.38 3.44
C PHE A 92 -0.17 -5.75 3.17
N PHE A 93 0.36 -5.98 1.98
CA PHE A 93 1.12 -7.18 1.63
C PHE A 93 2.61 -6.90 1.45
N GLY A 94 3.02 -5.62 1.43
CA GLY A 94 4.41 -5.20 1.32
C GLY A 94 5.10 -5.55 -0.01
N GLN A 95 4.34 -5.81 -1.08
CA GLN A 95 4.88 -6.36 -2.33
C GLN A 95 5.00 -5.36 -3.49
N GLY A 96 4.64 -4.08 -3.30
CA GLY A 96 4.67 -3.08 -4.38
C GLY A 96 6.04 -2.93 -5.03
N MET A 97 7.09 -2.76 -4.24
CA MET A 97 8.47 -2.67 -4.74
C MET A 97 8.91 -3.96 -5.45
N ASN A 98 8.62 -5.12 -4.88
CA ASN A 98 8.99 -6.41 -5.49
C ASN A 98 8.30 -6.63 -6.83
N ALA A 99 7.00 -6.30 -6.93
CA ALA A 99 6.24 -6.36 -8.18
C ALA A 99 6.83 -5.42 -9.25
N SER A 100 7.18 -4.19 -8.87
CA SER A 100 7.80 -3.21 -9.77
C SER A 100 9.17 -3.67 -10.27
N LEU A 101 10.01 -4.25 -9.42
CA LEU A 101 11.30 -4.82 -9.82
C LEU A 101 11.15 -6.07 -10.70
N GLN A 102 10.11 -6.87 -10.45
CA GLN A 102 9.79 -8.01 -11.32
C GLN A 102 9.39 -7.54 -12.72
N ASP A 103 8.64 -6.46 -12.85
CA ASP A 103 8.30 -5.87 -14.15
C ASP A 103 9.56 -5.54 -14.96
N CYS A 104 10.57 -4.93 -14.33
CA CYS A 104 11.85 -4.63 -14.97
C CYS A 104 12.54 -5.91 -15.47
N THR A 105 12.52 -6.96 -14.66
CA THR A 105 13.12 -8.26 -15.02
C THR A 105 12.39 -8.90 -16.20
N VAL A 106 11.06 -8.87 -16.19
CA VAL A 106 10.24 -9.43 -17.28
C VAL A 106 10.42 -8.62 -18.56
N MET A 107 10.37 -7.27 -18.48
CA MET A 107 10.61 -6.39 -19.61
C MET A 107 11.97 -6.67 -20.24
N HIS A 108 13.04 -6.74 -19.44
CA HIS A 108 14.38 -7.06 -19.91
C HIS A 108 14.46 -8.42 -20.63
N SER A 109 13.76 -9.43 -20.14
CA SER A 109 13.70 -10.74 -20.79
C SER A 109 13.08 -10.68 -22.19
N PHE A 110 12.06 -9.86 -22.37
CA PHE A 110 11.42 -9.66 -23.67
C PHE A 110 12.25 -8.79 -24.61
N VAL A 111 12.96 -7.76 -24.09
CA VAL A 111 13.92 -6.99 -24.90
C VAL A 111 14.98 -7.91 -25.48
N LYS A 112 15.57 -8.78 -24.67
CA LYS A 112 16.54 -9.78 -25.15
C LYS A 112 15.95 -10.76 -26.17
N LYS A 113 14.71 -11.21 -25.93
CA LYS A 113 14.09 -12.24 -26.76
C LYS A 113 13.66 -11.73 -28.14
N TYR A 114 13.22 -10.48 -28.24
CA TYR A 114 12.60 -9.93 -29.45
C TYR A 114 13.43 -8.84 -30.13
N ASP A 115 14.67 -8.64 -29.70
CA ASP A 115 15.73 -7.86 -30.37
C ASP A 115 15.24 -6.52 -30.92
N GLY A 116 14.65 -5.68 -30.05
CA GLY A 116 14.18 -4.33 -30.43
C GLY A 116 12.85 -4.26 -31.17
N ASN A 117 12.14 -5.36 -31.34
CA ASN A 117 10.76 -5.34 -31.83
C ASN A 117 9.81 -4.84 -30.72
N TRP A 118 9.72 -3.52 -30.55
CA TRP A 118 9.02 -2.89 -29.43
C TRP A 118 7.52 -3.19 -29.39
N ASP A 119 6.86 -3.30 -30.54
CA ASP A 119 5.45 -3.70 -30.58
C ASP A 119 5.23 -5.06 -29.93
N LYS A 120 6.06 -6.03 -30.32
CA LYS A 120 6.01 -7.38 -29.76
C LYS A 120 6.46 -7.44 -28.30
N ILE A 121 7.47 -6.65 -27.93
CA ILE A 121 7.97 -6.56 -26.55
C ILE A 121 6.87 -6.06 -25.64
N PHE A 122 6.28 -4.92 -25.95
CA PHE A 122 5.26 -4.29 -25.10
C PHE A 122 3.96 -5.09 -25.04
N THR A 123 3.54 -5.67 -26.18
CA THR A 123 2.38 -6.55 -26.21
C THR A 123 2.59 -7.76 -25.29
N LYS A 124 3.70 -8.48 -25.44
CA LYS A 124 3.97 -9.67 -24.61
C LYS A 124 4.24 -9.36 -23.15
N PHE A 125 4.84 -8.21 -22.85
CA PHE A 125 4.95 -7.73 -21.49
C PHE A 125 3.59 -7.47 -20.84
N SER A 126 2.73 -6.70 -21.52
CA SER A 126 1.39 -6.39 -21.05
C SER A 126 0.53 -7.66 -20.87
N GLU A 127 0.52 -8.56 -21.84
CA GLU A 127 -0.20 -9.84 -21.75
C GLU A 127 0.23 -10.67 -20.52
N LYS A 128 1.51 -10.66 -20.21
CA LYS A 128 2.07 -11.41 -19.07
C LYS A 128 1.83 -10.73 -17.74
N GLN A 129 2.05 -9.41 -17.64
CA GLN A 129 2.11 -8.71 -16.36
C GLN A 129 0.77 -8.13 -15.90
N VAL A 130 -0.16 -7.83 -16.78
CA VAL A 130 -1.51 -7.36 -16.39
C VAL A 130 -2.19 -8.34 -15.41
N PRO A 131 -2.28 -9.65 -15.71
CA PRO A 131 -2.88 -10.60 -14.76
C PRO A 131 -2.10 -10.70 -13.44
N ASN A 132 -0.76 -10.63 -13.49
CA ASN A 132 0.07 -10.68 -12.28
C ASN A 132 -0.14 -9.43 -11.40
N GLY A 133 -0.18 -8.23 -12.02
CA GLY A 133 -0.44 -6.98 -11.31
C GLY A 133 -1.82 -6.94 -10.67
N HIS A 134 -2.84 -7.46 -11.33
CA HIS A 134 -4.17 -7.58 -10.75
C HIS A 134 -4.19 -8.57 -9.59
N ALA A 135 -3.60 -9.75 -9.76
CA ALA A 135 -3.56 -10.77 -8.70
C ALA A 135 -2.87 -10.27 -7.43
N ILE A 136 -1.73 -9.58 -7.55
CA ILE A 136 -1.04 -9.04 -6.37
C ILE A 136 -1.82 -7.91 -5.70
N ALA A 137 -2.56 -7.10 -6.47
CA ALA A 137 -3.43 -6.06 -5.93
C ALA A 137 -4.62 -6.65 -5.16
N ASP A 138 -5.23 -7.70 -5.69
CA ASP A 138 -6.33 -8.44 -5.03
C ASP A 138 -5.85 -9.09 -3.73
N MET A 139 -4.71 -9.79 -3.77
CA MET A 139 -4.10 -10.38 -2.57
C MET A 139 -3.78 -9.34 -1.49
N ALA A 140 -3.31 -8.17 -1.86
CA ALA A 140 -3.02 -7.09 -0.92
C ALA A 140 -4.30 -6.55 -0.26
N LEU A 141 -5.40 -6.47 -1.01
CA LEU A 141 -6.70 -6.05 -0.50
C LEU A 141 -7.33 -7.12 0.40
N GLU A 142 -7.26 -8.39 0.02
CA GLU A 142 -7.72 -9.51 0.82
C GLU A 142 -6.99 -9.58 2.17
N ASN A 143 -5.66 -9.43 2.15
CA ASN A 143 -4.86 -9.39 3.37
C ASN A 143 -5.24 -8.20 4.28
N TYR A 144 -5.58 -7.05 3.70
CA TYR A 144 -6.09 -5.92 4.49
C TYR A 144 -7.41 -6.27 5.18
N ILE A 145 -8.35 -6.88 4.45
CA ILE A 145 -9.66 -7.26 5.01
C ILE A 145 -9.48 -8.27 6.14
N GLU A 146 -8.62 -9.26 5.94
CA GLU A 146 -8.30 -10.25 6.96
C GLU A 146 -7.69 -9.60 8.22
N MET A 147 -6.67 -8.77 8.07
CA MET A 147 -6.04 -8.07 9.20
C MET A 147 -6.99 -7.11 9.92
N ARG A 148 -7.93 -6.49 9.20
CA ARG A 148 -8.89 -5.56 9.80
C ARG A 148 -9.97 -6.27 10.60
N ASP A 149 -10.50 -7.35 10.06
CA ASP A 149 -11.75 -7.97 10.55
C ASP A 149 -11.48 -9.24 11.37
N SER A 150 -10.53 -10.09 10.96
CA SER A 150 -10.33 -11.43 11.55
C SER A 150 -9.46 -11.41 12.82
N VAL A 151 -8.53 -10.47 12.95
CA VAL A 151 -7.64 -10.38 14.13
C VAL A 151 -8.40 -10.10 15.44
N ASN A 152 -9.59 -9.52 15.36
CA ASN A 152 -10.41 -9.21 16.53
C ASN A 152 -11.54 -10.23 16.76
N ASP A 153 -11.65 -11.29 15.96
CA ASP A 153 -12.65 -12.35 16.16
C ASP A 153 -12.06 -13.43 17.08
N PRO A 154 -12.64 -13.63 18.30
CA PRO A 154 -12.16 -14.66 19.23
C PRO A 154 -12.33 -16.11 18.72
N LYS A 155 -12.93 -16.28 17.54
CA LYS A 155 -13.24 -17.59 16.93
C LYS A 155 -12.37 -17.91 15.70
N SER A 156 -11.44 -17.03 15.30
CA SER A 156 -10.50 -17.28 14.21
C SER A 156 -9.21 -17.94 14.72
#